data_f4b0c3b1de6d2f2fd3f0135cab9c4b01
#
_entry.id   f4b0c3b1de6d2f2fd3f0135cab9c4b01
#
_cell.length_a   1.000
_cell.length_b   1.000
_cell.length_c   1.000
_cell.angle_alpha   90.00
_cell.angle_beta   90.00
_cell.angle_gamma   90.00
#
_symmetry.space_group_name_H-M   'P 1'
#
loop_
_entity.id
_entity.type
_entity.pdbx_description
1 polymer ?
#
loop_
_entity_poly.entity_id
_entity_poly.type
_entity_poly.pdbx_seq_one_letter_code
_entity_poly.pdbx_strand_id
1 'polypeptide(L)'
;DIVMPYFGQDIFYKSIESTSYLKYLWSKYKLNKSYKSTKDLLDKYDLNAFIGLTRGPAWKINYDGGDYVAMNDSPQFGSGGYAAHNGMPHITIPYFEINKFPVGISIIGDRWSDKAIIEYASAIEKSRYN
;
A
#
# COMPACT_ATOMS: atom_id res chain seq x y z
N ASP A 1 27.82 -13.12 -5.40
CA ASP A 1 26.47 -12.64 -5.17
C ASP A 1 26.55 -11.22 -4.62
N ILE A 2 26.02 -10.26 -5.37
CA ILE A 2 25.97 -8.87 -4.92
C ILE A 2 24.68 -8.73 -4.11
N VAL A 3 24.80 -8.72 -2.78
CA VAL A 3 23.69 -8.43 -1.87
C VAL A 3 23.73 -6.94 -1.58
N MET A 4 22.58 -6.25 -1.69
CA MET A 4 22.50 -4.84 -1.31
C MET A 4 22.82 -4.69 0.18
N PRO A 5 23.80 -3.85 0.54
CA PRO A 5 24.03 -3.52 1.94
C PRO A 5 22.75 -2.89 2.50
N TYR A 6 22.41 -3.19 3.74
CA TYR A 6 21.22 -2.74 4.49
C TYR A 6 19.88 -3.38 4.09
N PHE A 7 19.74 -3.94 2.88
CA PHE A 7 18.54 -4.67 2.46
C PHE A 7 18.95 -6.08 2.01
N GLY A 8 19.02 -6.99 2.96
CA GLY A 8 19.33 -8.39 2.69
C GLY A 8 18.19 -9.10 1.96
N GLN A 9 18.47 -10.29 1.44
CA GLN A 9 17.50 -11.16 0.78
C GLN A 9 16.88 -12.21 1.73
N ASP A 10 17.01 -12.02 3.00
CA ASP A 10 16.59 -12.98 4.05
C ASP A 10 15.13 -13.43 3.93
N ILE A 11 14.24 -12.51 3.51
CA ILE A 11 12.82 -12.82 3.34
C ILE A 11 12.64 -13.82 2.21
N PHE A 12 13.40 -13.71 1.13
CA PHE A 12 13.33 -14.65 0.01
C PHE A 12 13.84 -16.02 0.41
N TYR A 13 14.99 -16.10 1.11
CA TYR A 13 15.51 -17.36 1.62
C TYR A 13 14.53 -18.03 2.60
N LYS A 14 13.99 -17.29 3.56
CA LYS A 14 12.96 -17.78 4.49
C LYS A 14 11.69 -18.24 3.77
N SER A 15 11.30 -17.61 2.68
CA SER A 15 10.12 -18.01 1.91
C SER A 15 10.33 -19.34 1.18
N ILE A 16 11.55 -19.60 0.68
CA ILE A 16 11.92 -20.88 0.05
C ILE A 16 11.97 -22.00 1.08
N GLU A 17 12.47 -21.73 2.26
CA GLU A 17 12.57 -22.69 3.37
C GLU A 17 11.21 -23.02 4.02
N SER A 18 10.23 -22.12 3.84
CA SER A 18 8.90 -22.29 4.43
C SER A 18 8.08 -23.31 3.68
N THR A 19 8.04 -24.54 4.16
CA THR A 19 7.35 -25.69 3.53
C THR A 19 6.03 -26.05 4.18
N SER A 20 5.55 -25.32 5.17
CA SER A 20 4.34 -25.68 5.91
C SER A 20 3.05 -25.27 5.16
N TYR A 21 2.45 -26.23 4.48
CA TYR A 21 1.16 -26.06 3.80
C TYR A 21 0.02 -25.63 4.76
N LEU A 22 0.03 -26.13 5.99
CA LEU A 22 -0.97 -25.73 6.99
C LEU A 22 -0.83 -24.25 7.39
N LYS A 23 0.39 -23.75 7.53
CA LYS A 23 0.63 -22.31 7.78
C LYS A 23 0.17 -21.46 6.62
N TYR A 24 0.39 -21.91 5.39
CA TYR A 24 -0.12 -21.24 4.18
C TYR A 24 -1.66 -21.15 4.19
N LEU A 25 -2.35 -22.27 4.42
CA LEU A 25 -3.82 -22.30 4.48
C LEU A 25 -4.36 -21.37 5.58
N TRP A 26 -3.73 -21.40 6.75
CA TRP A 26 -4.10 -20.52 7.86
C TRP A 26 -3.91 -19.05 7.53
N SER A 27 -2.79 -18.68 6.89
CA SER A 27 -2.53 -17.31 6.43
C SER A 27 -3.56 -16.87 5.40
N LYS A 28 -3.87 -17.73 4.42
CA LYS A 28 -4.90 -17.47 3.42
C LYS A 28 -6.29 -17.28 4.04
N TYR A 29 -6.64 -18.09 5.04
CA TYR A 29 -7.88 -17.91 5.79
C TYR A 29 -7.94 -16.55 6.50
N LYS A 30 -6.86 -16.13 7.17
CA LYS A 30 -6.77 -14.81 7.82
C LYS A 30 -6.94 -13.65 6.84
N LEU A 31 -6.29 -13.72 5.69
CA LEU A 31 -6.41 -12.71 4.64
C LEU A 31 -7.85 -12.62 4.11
N ASN A 32 -8.50 -13.75 3.87
CA ASN A 32 -9.89 -13.79 3.43
C ASN A 32 -10.84 -13.24 4.50
N LYS A 33 -10.60 -13.51 5.78
CA LYS A 33 -11.37 -12.95 6.88
C LYS A 33 -11.20 -11.42 6.97
N SER A 34 -9.98 -10.92 6.78
CA SER A 34 -9.70 -9.48 6.71
C SER A 34 -10.47 -8.82 5.57
N TYR A 35 -10.39 -9.40 4.37
CA TYR A 35 -11.14 -8.90 3.22
C TYR A 35 -12.66 -8.89 3.50
N LYS A 36 -13.20 -9.95 4.07
CA LYS A 36 -14.64 -10.01 4.39
C LYS A 36 -15.06 -8.86 5.31
N SER A 37 -14.30 -8.60 6.37
CA SER A 37 -14.58 -7.47 7.27
C SER A 37 -14.52 -6.11 6.55
N THR A 38 -13.59 -5.96 5.60
CA THR A 38 -13.49 -4.76 4.75
C THR A 38 -14.69 -4.62 3.83
N LYS A 39 -15.10 -5.73 3.20
CA LYS A 39 -16.29 -5.77 2.33
C LYS A 39 -17.56 -5.43 3.11
N ASP A 40 -17.71 -5.99 4.31
CA ASP A 40 -18.84 -5.71 5.19
C ASP A 40 -18.95 -4.20 5.53
N LEU A 41 -17.79 -3.49 5.64
CA LEU A 41 -17.77 -2.03 5.84
C LEU A 41 -18.23 -1.28 4.59
N LEU A 42 -17.72 -1.67 3.40
CA LEU A 42 -18.14 -1.07 2.13
C LEU A 42 -19.67 -1.19 1.97
N ASP A 43 -20.18 -2.40 2.17
CA ASP A 43 -21.63 -2.68 2.02
C ASP A 43 -22.49 -1.97 3.08
N LYS A 44 -22.04 -1.97 4.34
CA LYS A 44 -22.77 -1.35 5.45
C LYS A 44 -22.97 0.15 5.26
N TYR A 45 -21.98 0.82 4.71
CA TYR A 45 -21.97 2.28 4.56
C TYR A 45 -22.20 2.72 3.11
N ASP A 46 -22.53 1.79 2.22
CA ASP A 46 -22.71 2.04 0.77
C ASP A 46 -21.53 2.79 0.15
N LEU A 47 -20.32 2.32 0.45
CA LEU A 47 -19.08 2.94 -0.01
C LEU A 47 -18.58 2.27 -1.29
N ASN A 48 -18.15 3.07 -2.24
CA ASN A 48 -17.54 2.60 -3.49
C ASN A 48 -16.03 2.38 -3.36
N ALA A 49 -15.36 3.09 -2.44
CA ALA A 49 -13.93 3.00 -2.22
C ALA A 49 -13.55 3.62 -0.88
N PHE A 50 -12.36 3.28 -0.40
CA PHE A 50 -11.67 4.02 0.66
C PHE A 50 -10.68 5.00 0.06
N ILE A 51 -10.52 6.16 0.70
CA ILE A 51 -9.51 7.14 0.34
C ILE A 51 -8.66 7.46 1.57
N GLY A 52 -7.37 7.65 1.36
CA GLY A 52 -6.45 7.98 2.44
C GLY A 52 -5.09 8.44 1.91
N LEU A 53 -4.20 8.80 2.80
CA LEU A 53 -2.82 9.13 2.43
C LEU A 53 -2.11 7.87 1.95
N THR A 54 -1.40 7.96 0.83
CA THR A 54 -0.62 6.83 0.30
C THR A 54 0.51 6.48 1.24
N ARG A 55 1.28 7.50 1.63
CA ARG A 55 2.43 7.42 2.52
C ARG A 55 2.79 8.83 3.00
N GLY A 56 3.68 8.92 3.99
CA GLY A 56 4.35 10.18 4.34
C GLY A 56 5.14 10.77 3.16
N PRO A 57 5.61 12.01 3.27
CA PRO A 57 6.42 12.65 2.22
C PRO A 57 7.69 11.84 1.96
N ALA A 58 8.26 12.01 0.77
CA ALA A 58 9.57 11.46 0.46
C ALA A 58 10.62 12.00 1.44
N TRP A 59 11.63 11.19 1.72
CA TRP A 59 12.76 11.55 2.58
C TRP A 59 13.97 11.94 1.75
N LYS A 60 14.92 12.63 2.39
CA LYS A 60 16.20 12.94 1.75
C LYS A 60 17.06 11.67 1.65
N ILE A 61 17.78 11.55 0.54
CA ILE A 61 18.75 10.46 0.37
C ILE A 61 19.81 10.55 1.46
N ASN A 62 20.05 9.44 2.14
CA ASN A 62 21.16 9.30 3.08
C ASN A 62 22.22 8.39 2.44
N TYR A 63 23.36 8.96 2.07
CA TYR A 63 24.43 8.21 1.38
C TYR A 63 25.24 7.31 2.32
N ASP A 64 25.25 7.60 3.62
CA ASP A 64 26.03 6.84 4.61
C ASP A 64 25.25 5.65 5.18
N GLY A 65 23.95 5.83 5.42
CA GLY A 65 23.10 4.81 6.03
C GLY A 65 22.02 4.21 5.11
N GLY A 66 21.92 4.73 3.89
CA GLY A 66 20.92 4.29 2.91
C GLY A 66 19.47 4.60 3.34
N ASP A 67 18.54 4.03 2.61
CA ASP A 67 17.10 4.23 2.84
C ASP A 67 16.63 3.74 4.21
N TYR A 68 17.31 2.74 4.78
CA TYR A 68 16.95 2.24 6.11
C TYR A 68 17.04 3.33 7.19
N VAL A 69 18.11 4.12 7.18
CA VAL A 69 18.29 5.23 8.11
C VAL A 69 17.36 6.40 7.76
N ALA A 70 17.29 6.76 6.49
CA ALA A 70 16.44 7.84 6.01
C ALA A 70 14.93 7.61 6.30
N MET A 71 14.46 6.37 6.21
CA MET A 71 13.08 6.00 6.52
C MET A 71 12.72 6.21 7.99
N ASN A 72 13.67 6.06 8.92
CA ASN A 72 13.41 6.22 10.35
C ASN A 72 13.05 7.67 10.73
N ASP A 73 13.43 8.62 9.91
CA ASP A 73 13.12 10.05 10.10
C ASP A 73 11.77 10.46 9.48
N SER A 74 11.06 9.52 8.86
CA SER A 74 9.78 9.76 8.19
C SER A 74 8.63 9.01 8.86
N PRO A 75 7.41 9.57 8.85
CA PRO A 75 6.22 8.86 9.34
C PRO A 75 6.02 7.52 8.64
N GLN A 76 5.99 6.44 9.42
CA GLN A 76 5.88 5.07 8.92
C GLN A 76 4.40 4.65 8.81
N PHE A 77 3.68 5.18 7.83
CA PHE A 77 2.32 4.74 7.49
C PHE A 77 2.20 4.53 5.97
N GLY A 78 1.22 3.76 5.55
CA GLY A 78 0.96 3.54 4.13
C GLY A 78 -0.31 2.75 3.89
N SER A 79 -1.06 3.15 2.88
CA SER A 79 -2.31 2.51 2.48
C SER A 79 -2.12 1.23 1.66
N GLY A 80 -0.95 1.10 0.98
CA GLY A 80 -0.68 -0.02 0.07
C GLY A 80 -0.71 -1.39 0.74
N GLY A 81 -0.20 -1.50 1.95
CA GLY A 81 -0.22 -2.74 2.72
C GLY A 81 -1.64 -3.24 2.99
N TYR A 82 -2.56 -2.33 3.29
CA TYR A 82 -3.96 -2.67 3.51
C TYR A 82 -4.61 -3.24 2.24
N ALA A 83 -4.42 -2.58 1.11
CA ALA A 83 -4.93 -3.04 -0.18
C ALA A 83 -4.33 -4.40 -0.58
N ALA A 84 -3.01 -4.55 -0.46
CA ALA A 84 -2.30 -5.78 -0.81
C ALA A 84 -2.75 -6.99 0.03
N HIS A 85 -2.87 -6.83 1.35
CA HIS A 85 -3.33 -7.91 2.23
C HIS A 85 -4.77 -8.35 1.94
N ASN A 86 -5.62 -7.45 1.50
CA ASN A 86 -7.01 -7.74 1.18
C ASN A 86 -7.23 -8.13 -0.30
N GLY A 87 -6.18 -8.06 -1.13
CA GLY A 87 -6.27 -8.33 -2.57
C GLY A 87 -7.20 -7.36 -3.29
N MET A 88 -7.16 -6.09 -2.89
CA MET A 88 -8.00 -5.01 -3.41
C MET A 88 -7.19 -4.14 -4.38
N PRO A 89 -7.80 -3.65 -5.46
CA PRO A 89 -7.15 -2.71 -6.35
C PRO A 89 -6.85 -1.39 -5.63
N HIS A 90 -5.71 -0.81 -5.96
CA HIS A 90 -5.18 0.38 -5.31
C HIS A 90 -4.53 1.29 -6.34
N ILE A 91 -4.94 2.54 -6.38
CA ILE A 91 -4.33 3.58 -7.22
C ILE A 91 -3.88 4.75 -6.35
N THR A 92 -2.73 5.30 -6.68
CA THR A 92 -2.20 6.52 -6.04
C THR A 92 -2.15 7.65 -7.05
N ILE A 93 -2.60 8.81 -6.63
CA ILE A 93 -2.44 10.06 -7.39
C ILE A 93 -1.67 11.08 -6.55
N PRO A 94 -0.81 11.91 -7.15
CA PRO A 94 -0.18 13.03 -6.44
C PRO A 94 -1.25 14.04 -6.06
N TYR A 95 -1.27 14.50 -4.80
CA TYR A 95 -2.36 15.36 -4.36
C TYR A 95 -1.90 16.68 -3.74
N PHE A 96 -0.92 16.67 -2.87
CA PHE A 96 -0.36 17.87 -2.24
C PHE A 96 1.15 17.75 -2.03
N GLU A 97 1.78 18.79 -1.50
CA GLU A 97 3.20 18.82 -1.21
C GLU A 97 3.45 19.20 0.25
N ILE A 98 4.43 18.59 0.86
CA ILE A 98 4.97 18.95 2.16
C ILE A 98 6.45 19.25 1.99
N ASN A 99 6.87 20.49 2.28
CA ASN A 99 8.24 20.93 2.11
C ASN A 99 8.79 20.68 0.69
N LYS A 100 7.96 20.88 -0.35
CA LYS A 100 8.24 20.59 -1.77
C LYS A 100 8.39 19.11 -2.11
N PHE A 101 8.07 18.20 -1.21
CA PHE A 101 8.00 16.78 -1.50
C PHE A 101 6.55 16.38 -1.78
N PRO A 102 6.28 15.68 -2.89
CA PRO A 102 4.94 15.27 -3.24
C PRO A 102 4.42 14.23 -2.25
N VAL A 103 3.14 14.35 -1.89
CA VAL A 103 2.40 13.38 -1.11
C VAL A 103 1.18 12.93 -1.90
N GLY A 104 1.03 11.63 -2.01
CA GLY A 104 -0.08 11.01 -2.73
C GLY A 104 -1.27 10.70 -1.84
N ILE A 105 -2.43 10.68 -2.46
CA ILE A 105 -3.60 10.00 -1.90
C ILE A 105 -3.84 8.68 -2.61
N SER A 106 -4.28 7.72 -1.86
CA SER A 106 -4.65 6.37 -2.29
C SER A 106 -6.15 6.24 -2.39
N ILE A 107 -6.61 5.60 -3.45
CA ILE A 107 -7.99 5.15 -3.62
C ILE A 107 -7.93 3.63 -3.67
N ILE A 108 -8.68 2.97 -2.79
CA ILE A 108 -8.72 1.52 -2.65
C ILE A 108 -10.17 1.08 -2.87
N GLY A 109 -10.42 0.36 -3.93
CA GLY A 109 -11.75 -0.15 -4.27
C GLY A 109 -11.96 -1.60 -3.84
N ASP A 110 -13.17 -2.10 -3.96
CA ASP A 110 -13.46 -3.52 -3.77
C ASP A 110 -12.72 -4.38 -4.81
N ARG A 111 -12.58 -5.68 -4.57
CA ARG A 111 -11.96 -6.60 -5.53
C ARG A 111 -12.63 -6.48 -6.91
N TRP A 112 -11.82 -6.43 -7.94
CA TRP A 112 -12.25 -6.33 -9.36
C TRP A 112 -12.88 -4.96 -9.73
N SER A 113 -12.78 -3.95 -8.89
CA SER A 113 -13.25 -2.59 -9.19
C SER A 113 -12.19 -1.69 -9.85
N ASP A 114 -11.19 -2.27 -10.51
CA ASP A 114 -10.05 -1.55 -11.10
C ASP A 114 -10.51 -0.40 -12.01
N LYS A 115 -11.47 -0.63 -12.88
CA LYS A 115 -12.03 0.40 -13.77
C LYS A 115 -12.61 1.56 -12.95
N ALA A 116 -13.39 1.26 -11.92
CA ALA A 116 -14.05 2.31 -11.13
C ALA A 116 -13.04 3.18 -10.40
N ILE A 117 -12.00 2.60 -9.78
CA ILE A 117 -10.99 3.40 -9.07
C ILE A 117 -10.15 4.26 -10.01
N ILE A 118 -9.93 3.83 -11.26
CA ILE A 118 -9.27 4.64 -12.30
C ILE A 118 -10.15 5.85 -12.66
N GLU A 119 -11.46 5.65 -12.82
CA GLU A 119 -12.42 6.71 -13.09
C GLU A 119 -12.48 7.73 -11.95
N TYR A 120 -12.51 7.27 -10.68
CA TYR A 120 -12.47 8.13 -9.51
C TYR A 120 -11.15 8.92 -9.42
N ALA A 121 -10.02 8.26 -9.63
CA ALA A 121 -8.71 8.90 -9.64
C ALA A 121 -8.63 9.99 -10.72
N SER A 122 -9.09 9.71 -11.94
CA SER A 122 -9.14 10.68 -13.02
C SER A 122 -10.03 11.87 -12.71
N ALA A 123 -11.19 11.63 -12.08
CA ALA A 123 -12.10 12.72 -11.68
C ALA A 123 -11.47 13.65 -10.63
N ILE A 124 -10.84 13.07 -9.61
CA ILE A 124 -10.15 13.83 -8.56
C ILE A 124 -8.96 14.61 -9.14
N GLU A 125 -8.16 13.99 -9.99
CA GLU A 125 -7.02 14.64 -10.62
C GLU A 125 -7.46 15.83 -11.48
N LYS A 126 -8.48 15.68 -12.30
CA LYS A 126 -9.04 16.76 -13.11
C LYS A 126 -9.57 17.92 -12.27
N SER A 127 -10.20 17.63 -11.13
CA SER A 127 -10.74 18.68 -10.25
C SER A 127 -9.67 19.58 -9.61
N ARG A 128 -8.39 19.16 -9.61
CA ARG A 128 -7.28 19.97 -9.08
C ARG A 128 -6.80 21.05 -10.05
N TYR A 129 -7.08 20.89 -11.33
CA TYR A 129 -6.62 21.81 -12.38
C TYR A 129 -7.72 22.77 -12.88
N ASN A 130 -8.91 22.67 -12.28
CA ASN A 130 -10.02 23.59 -12.47
C ASN A 130 -10.15 24.55 -11.29
#